data_fc95417bb4b31bd0f21177d2fab7e940
#
_entry.id   fc95417bb4b31bd0f21177d2fab7e940
#
_cell.length_a   1.000
_cell.length_b   1.000
_cell.length_c   1.000
_cell.angle_alpha   90.00
_cell.angle_beta   90.00
_cell.angle_gamma   90.00
#
_symmetry.space_group_name_H-M   'P 1'
#
loop_
_entity.id
_entity.type
_entity.pdbx_description
1 polymer ?
#
loop_
_entity_poly.entity_id
_entity_poly.type
_entity_poly.pdbx_seq_one_letter_code
_entity_poly.pdbx_strand_id
1 'polypeptide(L)'
;MYCKKHVFGTKIVIALCDKELIGQVLQEGKVTIDLEKFKYFYIGEDLKLFDGRFDSINAVGKKSVKYLVENGYLDVKNVKKINKIPHVQIYKN
;
A
#
# COMPACT_ATOMS: atom_id res chain seq x y z
N MET A 1 -1.25 5.52 9.51
CA MET A 1 -1.31 5.19 8.07
C MET A 1 -2.75 5.05 7.62
N TYR A 2 -3.01 5.31 6.35
CA TYR A 2 -4.31 5.08 5.77
C TYR A 2 -4.46 3.64 5.33
N CYS A 3 -5.68 3.11 5.49
CA CYS A 3 -6.05 1.80 4.99
C CYS A 3 -7.40 1.94 4.30
N LYS A 4 -7.48 1.54 3.04
CA LYS A 4 -8.73 1.58 2.30
C LYS A 4 -9.00 0.23 1.64
N LYS A 5 -10.24 -0.23 1.79
CA LYS A 5 -10.70 -1.47 1.19
C LYS A 5 -11.52 -1.16 -0.05
N HIS A 6 -11.12 -1.73 -1.18
CA HIS A 6 -11.86 -1.63 -2.43
C HIS A 6 -12.46 -3.00 -2.75
N VAL A 7 -13.71 -3.02 -3.15
CA VAL A 7 -14.39 -4.26 -3.54
C VAL A 7 -14.79 -4.15 -5.01
N PHE A 8 -14.28 -5.07 -5.83
CA PHE A 8 -14.60 -5.16 -7.25
C PHE A 8 -15.22 -6.54 -7.51
N GLY A 9 -16.56 -6.62 -7.52
CA GLY A 9 -17.24 -7.91 -7.59
C GLY A 9 -16.91 -8.75 -6.36
N THR A 10 -16.23 -9.89 -6.55
CA THR A 10 -15.78 -10.76 -5.46
C THR A 10 -14.35 -10.49 -5.02
N LYS A 11 -13.66 -9.55 -5.65
CA LYS A 11 -12.25 -9.24 -5.37
C LYS A 11 -12.12 -8.13 -4.35
N ILE A 12 -11.21 -8.31 -3.41
CA ILE A 12 -10.90 -7.33 -2.37
C ILE A 12 -9.48 -6.82 -2.57
N VAL A 13 -9.33 -5.50 -2.71
CA VAL A 13 -8.05 -4.83 -2.83
C VAL A 13 -7.87 -3.93 -1.63
N ILE A 14 -6.76 -4.10 -0.92
CA ILE A 14 -6.42 -3.27 0.25
C ILE A 14 -5.33 -2.29 -0.16
N ALA A 15 -5.53 -1.02 0.14
CA ALA A 15 -4.55 0.03 -0.13
C ALA A 15 -4.07 0.61 1.19
N LEU A 16 -2.76 0.57 1.41
CA LEU A 16 -2.10 1.12 2.61
C LEU A 16 -1.15 2.23 2.18
N CYS A 17 -1.16 3.34 2.88
CA CYS A 17 -0.23 4.44 2.61
C CYS A 17 0.07 5.21 3.88
N ASP A 18 1.34 5.54 4.07
CA ASP A 18 1.74 6.45 5.15
C ASP A 18 1.11 7.81 4.89
N LYS A 19 0.48 8.38 5.92
CA LYS A 19 -0.30 9.63 5.77
C LYS A 19 0.53 10.78 5.22
N GLU A 20 1.79 10.89 5.63
CA GLU A 20 2.68 11.97 5.23
C GLU A 20 3.07 11.93 3.76
N LEU A 21 2.85 10.81 3.07
CA LEU A 21 3.18 10.67 1.66
C LEU A 21 2.07 11.13 0.73
N ILE A 22 0.85 11.25 1.23
CA ILE A 22 -0.30 11.69 0.41
C ILE A 22 0.00 13.08 -0.15
N GLY A 23 -0.24 13.26 -1.45
CA GLY A 23 0.03 14.51 -2.15
C GLY A 23 1.39 14.54 -2.83
N GLN A 24 2.27 13.58 -2.55
CA GLN A 24 3.59 13.52 -3.17
C GLN A 24 3.57 12.68 -4.45
N VAL A 25 4.48 13.02 -5.36
CA VAL A 25 4.73 12.22 -6.56
C VAL A 25 6.12 11.62 -6.38
N LEU A 26 6.17 10.29 -6.28
CA LEU A 26 7.42 9.56 -6.13
C LEU A 26 7.85 9.06 -7.50
N GLN A 27 9.06 9.39 -7.91
CA GLN A 27 9.55 9.02 -9.23
C GLN A 27 11.01 8.57 -9.17
N GLU A 28 11.29 7.47 -9.83
CA GLU A 28 12.65 6.95 -9.98
C GLU A 28 12.74 6.21 -11.31
N GLY A 29 13.58 6.70 -12.21
CA GLY A 29 13.68 6.13 -13.55
C GLY A 29 12.35 6.24 -14.28
N LYS A 30 11.84 5.11 -14.74
CA LYS A 30 10.55 5.04 -15.45
C LYS A 30 9.35 4.75 -14.53
N VAL A 31 9.61 4.60 -13.23
CA VAL A 31 8.57 4.25 -12.27
C VAL A 31 8.06 5.52 -11.59
N THR A 32 6.75 5.68 -11.55
CA THR A 32 6.10 6.82 -10.89
C THR A 32 4.97 6.30 -10.01
N ILE A 33 4.92 6.80 -8.77
CA ILE A 33 3.78 6.61 -7.88
C ILE A 33 3.24 8.00 -7.55
N ASP A 34 2.07 8.32 -8.10
CA ASP A 34 1.47 9.65 -7.96
C ASP A 34 0.42 9.61 -6.86
N LEU A 35 0.83 10.02 -5.65
CA LEU A 35 -0.02 10.01 -4.47
C LEU A 35 -0.88 11.26 -4.35
N GLU A 36 -0.75 12.20 -5.28
CA GLU A 36 -1.69 13.32 -5.41
C GLU A 36 -2.86 12.93 -6.31
N LYS A 37 -2.56 12.41 -7.50
CA LYS A 37 -3.58 12.00 -8.47
C LYS A 37 -4.45 10.86 -7.93
N PHE A 38 -3.82 9.88 -7.28
CA PHE A 38 -4.50 8.68 -6.78
C PHE A 38 -4.73 8.69 -5.27
N LYS A 39 -4.73 9.87 -4.65
CA LYS A 39 -4.87 9.97 -3.19
C LYS A 39 -6.12 9.29 -2.64
N TYR A 40 -7.23 9.33 -3.36
CA TYR A 40 -8.48 8.72 -2.90
C TYR A 40 -8.49 7.21 -3.02
N PHE A 41 -7.51 6.63 -3.70
CA PHE A 41 -7.30 5.18 -3.67
C PHE A 41 -6.77 4.74 -2.29
N TYR A 42 -6.03 5.62 -1.61
CA TYR A 42 -5.39 5.32 -0.33
C TYR A 42 -6.07 5.98 0.88
N ILE A 43 -6.58 7.20 0.74
CA ILE A 43 -7.22 7.90 1.85
C ILE A 43 -8.51 7.16 2.20
N GLY A 44 -8.52 6.57 3.37
CA GLY A 44 -9.64 5.76 3.79
C GLY A 44 -9.64 5.58 5.30
N GLU A 45 -10.21 4.47 5.71
CA GLU A 45 -10.46 4.20 7.09
C GLU A 45 -9.21 3.72 7.84
N ASP A 46 -9.35 3.50 9.13
CA ASP A 46 -8.29 3.09 10.00
C ASP A 46 -7.87 1.64 9.72
N LEU A 47 -6.58 1.36 9.93
CA LEU A 47 -5.99 0.03 9.75
C LEU A 47 -6.71 -1.07 10.55
N LYS A 48 -7.26 -0.74 11.70
CA LYS A 48 -7.98 -1.71 12.54
C LYS A 48 -9.18 -2.36 11.84
N LEU A 49 -9.62 -1.80 10.72
CA LEU A 49 -10.70 -2.39 9.93
C LEU A 49 -10.22 -3.45 8.95
N PHE A 50 -8.91 -3.64 8.83
CA PHE A 50 -8.34 -4.69 8.00
C PHE A 50 -8.37 -6.01 8.79
N ASP A 51 -9.16 -6.96 8.29
CA ASP A 51 -9.37 -8.26 8.95
C ASP A 51 -8.50 -9.38 8.39
N GLY A 52 -7.54 -9.05 7.53
CA GLY A 52 -6.63 -10.02 6.92
C GLY A 52 -7.13 -10.64 5.64
N ARG A 53 -8.35 -10.35 5.21
CA ARG A 53 -8.90 -10.90 3.96
C ARG A 53 -8.62 -9.96 2.80
N PHE A 54 -8.00 -10.50 1.74
CA PHE A 54 -7.68 -9.70 0.55
C PHE A 54 -7.35 -10.61 -0.62
N ASP A 55 -7.49 -10.07 -1.83
CA ASP A 55 -6.97 -10.68 -3.06
C ASP A 55 -5.67 -9.99 -3.48
N SER A 56 -5.55 -8.69 -3.22
CA SER A 56 -4.31 -7.96 -3.44
C SER A 56 -4.16 -6.84 -2.43
N ILE A 57 -2.91 -6.44 -2.20
CA ILE A 57 -2.55 -5.31 -1.34
C ILE A 57 -1.58 -4.41 -2.08
N ASN A 58 -1.86 -3.10 -2.08
CA ASN A 58 -0.91 -2.07 -2.49
C ASN A 58 -0.50 -1.30 -1.25
N ALA A 59 0.81 -1.19 -0.99
CA ALA A 59 1.32 -0.48 0.17
C ALA A 59 2.46 0.45 -0.22
N VAL A 60 2.44 1.68 0.28
CA VAL A 60 3.47 2.68 0.05
C VAL A 60 3.84 3.32 1.38
N GLY A 61 5.13 3.34 1.69
CA GLY A 61 5.65 3.98 2.88
C GLY A 61 6.25 3.03 3.88
N LYS A 62 7.14 3.56 4.73
CA LYS A 62 7.87 2.76 5.71
C LYS A 62 6.97 2.08 6.72
N LYS A 63 5.97 2.81 7.24
CA LYS A 63 5.06 2.28 8.25
C LYS A 63 4.14 1.22 7.66
N SER A 64 3.61 1.49 6.46
CA SER A 64 2.69 0.59 5.78
C SER A 64 3.36 -0.74 5.44
N VAL A 65 4.56 -0.67 4.87
CA VAL A 65 5.32 -1.86 4.50
C VAL A 65 5.79 -2.62 5.74
N LYS A 66 6.24 -1.90 6.78
CA LYS A 66 6.66 -2.52 8.04
C LYS A 66 5.51 -3.32 8.68
N TYR A 67 4.31 -2.76 8.66
CA TYR A 67 3.13 -3.45 9.17
C TYR A 67 2.93 -4.80 8.46
N LEU A 68 3.05 -4.83 7.15
CA LEU A 68 2.87 -6.06 6.38
C LEU A 68 3.95 -7.09 6.68
N VAL A 69 5.20 -6.65 6.82
CA VAL A 69 6.31 -7.55 7.16
C VAL A 69 6.12 -8.13 8.56
N GLU A 70 5.81 -7.29 9.55
CA GLU A 70 5.67 -7.71 10.94
C GLU A 70 4.49 -8.66 11.15
N ASN A 71 3.46 -8.56 10.31
CA ASN A 71 2.28 -9.42 10.42
C ASN A 71 2.31 -10.63 9.49
N GLY A 72 3.45 -10.88 8.86
CA GLY A 72 3.65 -12.10 8.09
C GLY A 72 3.05 -12.10 6.69
N TYR A 73 2.60 -10.95 6.17
CA TYR A 73 2.04 -10.85 4.83
C TYR A 73 3.10 -10.74 3.75
N LEU A 74 4.32 -10.40 4.11
CA LEU A 74 5.36 -10.04 3.16
C LEU A 74 6.74 -10.37 3.75
N ASP A 75 7.61 -10.94 2.92
CA ASP A 75 9.02 -11.12 3.28
C ASP A 75 9.76 -9.83 2.95
N VAL A 76 10.62 -9.37 3.86
CA VAL A 76 11.37 -8.13 3.71
C VAL A 76 12.20 -8.10 2.42
N LYS A 77 12.67 -9.24 1.96
CA LYS A 77 13.46 -9.33 0.72
C LYS A 77 12.67 -8.99 -0.54
N ASN A 78 11.33 -9.01 -0.46
CA ASN A 78 10.45 -8.70 -1.58
C ASN A 78 10.02 -7.23 -1.62
N VAL A 79 10.49 -6.42 -0.68
CA VAL A 79 10.18 -5.00 -0.63
C VAL A 79 10.97 -4.27 -1.70
N LYS A 80 10.28 -3.45 -2.50
CA LYS A 80 10.90 -2.59 -3.50
C LYS A 80 10.97 -1.17 -2.93
N LYS A 81 11.81 -0.34 -3.53
CA LYS A 81 11.94 1.07 -3.15
C LYS A 81 11.83 1.96 -4.37
N ILE A 82 11.16 3.08 -4.20
CA ILE A 82 11.14 4.16 -5.17
C ILE A 82 11.58 5.42 -4.43
N ASN A 83 12.66 6.04 -4.90
CA ASN A 83 13.22 7.23 -4.24
C ASN A 83 13.40 7.01 -2.73
N LYS A 84 13.95 5.84 -2.36
CA LYS A 84 14.19 5.38 -0.98
C LYS A 84 12.92 5.10 -0.16
N ILE A 85 11.74 5.25 -0.74
CA ILE A 85 10.46 4.95 -0.08
C ILE A 85 10.07 3.51 -0.41
N PRO A 86 9.85 2.64 0.60
CA PRO A 86 9.43 1.28 0.32
C PRO A 86 8.00 1.22 -0.21
N HIS A 87 7.79 0.34 -1.16
CA HIS A 87 6.46 0.06 -1.69
C HIS A 87 6.37 -1.41 -2.08
N VAL A 88 5.16 -1.92 -2.13
CA VAL A 88 4.94 -3.32 -2.48
C VAL A 88 3.54 -3.52 -3.05
N GLN A 89 3.44 -4.51 -3.94
CA GLN A 89 2.17 -5.04 -4.41
C GLN A 89 2.16 -6.52 -4.10
N ILE A 90 1.14 -6.99 -3.39
CA ILE A 90 0.97 -8.38 -3.01
C ILE A 90 -0.26 -8.92 -3.71
N TYR A 91 -0.12 -10.06 -4.36
CA TYR A 91 -1.23 -10.76 -5.01
C TYR A 91 -1.38 -12.13 -4.39
N LYS A 92 -2.60 -12.48 -4.05
CA LYS A 92 -2.94 -13.78 -3.50
C LYS A 92 -3.47 -14.67 -4.62
N ASN A 93 -2.92 -15.85 -4.74
CA ASN A 93 -3.36 -16.82 -5.76
C ASN A 93 -4.54 -17.65 -5.27
#